data_c1670142759d8c05d7d09a98d504fbe6
#
_entry.id   c1670142759d8c05d7d09a98d504fbe6
#
_cell.length_a   1.000
_cell.length_b   1.000
_cell.length_c   1.000
_cell.angle_alpha   90.00
_cell.angle_beta   90.00
_cell.angle_gamma   90.00
#
_symmetry.space_group_name_H-M   'P 1'
#
loop_
_entity.id
_entity.type
_entity.pdbx_description
1 polymer ?
#
loop_
_entity_poly.entity_id
_entity_poly.type
_entity_poly.pdbx_seq_one_letter_code
_entity_poly.pdbx_strand_id
1 'polypeptide(L)'
;MSTPAEKLAESLEILSNFQDENGCAVIKANQISRTHKERLLRNGFIQEVIKGWYITSRPDSPKGDTTSWYASFWKFASIYLNSRFGQNWSLSPDQSLQIHAGNRIVPKQLLVRSPKGTNNVINLLFDTSILDVKTNIPEKNNIQSIDELNIYSLEHGLIACGADFFTRYPTDARTCLAMFKDASQLLAKLLDGGHSAIAGRLAGAFRNIGNEKMADEIIKTMKSAGYDVRENDPFEDKLPEFLNSRETSPYVNRIKIMWTQMRQTVINNFPKSPEITK
;
A
#
# COMPACT_ATOMS: atom_id res chain seq x y z
N MET A 1 49.04 18.60 4.46
CA MET A 1 47.61 18.72 4.88
C MET A 1 46.76 18.40 3.68
N SER A 2 45.78 17.49 3.83
CA SER A 2 44.88 17.15 2.74
C SER A 2 43.97 18.33 2.37
N THR A 3 43.79 18.54 1.08
CA THR A 3 42.96 19.63 0.50
C THR A 3 41.47 19.37 0.77
N PRO A 4 40.58 20.37 0.66
CA PRO A 4 39.14 20.14 0.75
C PRO A 4 38.60 19.14 -0.27
N ALA A 5 39.19 19.12 -1.47
CA ALA A 5 38.82 18.19 -2.54
C ALA A 5 39.21 16.75 -2.19
N GLU A 6 40.43 16.52 -1.69
CA GLU A 6 40.87 15.19 -1.24
C GLU A 6 40.01 14.63 -0.10
N LYS A 7 39.65 15.50 0.87
CA LYS A 7 38.74 15.11 1.95
C LYS A 7 37.34 14.76 1.47
N LEU A 8 36.85 15.46 0.44
CA LEU A 8 35.55 15.13 -0.15
C LEU A 8 35.63 13.80 -0.90
N ALA A 9 36.71 13.57 -1.68
CA ALA A 9 36.92 12.32 -2.38
C ALA A 9 36.95 11.12 -1.40
N GLU A 10 37.64 11.24 -0.28
CA GLU A 10 37.62 10.23 0.79
C GLU A 10 36.20 9.94 1.31
N SER A 11 35.39 11.00 1.50
CA SER A 11 34.02 10.81 1.97
C SER A 11 33.12 10.16 0.93
N LEU A 12 33.35 10.43 -0.35
CA LEU A 12 32.62 9.81 -1.46
C LEU A 12 33.01 8.33 -1.64
N GLU A 13 34.28 7.99 -1.44
CA GLU A 13 34.74 6.61 -1.44
C GLU A 13 34.05 5.80 -0.33
N ILE A 14 33.97 6.34 0.88
CA ILE A 14 33.24 5.71 2.00
C ILE A 14 31.76 5.54 1.65
N LEU A 15 31.14 6.53 1.01
CA LEU A 15 29.75 6.43 0.59
C LEU A 15 29.55 5.37 -0.49
N SER A 16 30.44 5.30 -1.47
CA SER A 16 30.42 4.27 -2.54
C SER A 16 30.56 2.87 -1.94
N ASN A 17 31.57 2.65 -1.12
CA ASN A 17 31.79 1.37 -0.46
C ASN A 17 30.57 0.95 0.38
N PHE A 18 29.96 1.89 1.10
CA PHE A 18 28.74 1.62 1.86
C PHE A 18 27.57 1.21 0.95
N GLN A 19 27.41 1.84 -0.21
CA GLN A 19 26.37 1.50 -1.18
C GLN A 19 26.62 0.12 -1.79
N ASP A 20 27.86 -0.20 -2.15
CA ASP A 20 28.25 -1.47 -2.75
C ASP A 20 28.04 -2.63 -1.77
N GLU A 21 28.41 -2.46 -0.50
CA GLU A 21 28.25 -3.47 0.56
C GLU A 21 26.77 -3.72 0.95
N ASN A 22 25.97 -2.67 0.98
CA ASN A 22 24.60 -2.75 1.48
C ASN A 22 23.54 -2.78 0.37
N GLY A 23 23.92 -2.57 -0.89
CA GLY A 23 23.02 -2.54 -2.04
C GLY A 23 21.91 -1.48 -1.90
N CYS A 24 22.15 -0.42 -1.12
CA CYS A 24 21.12 0.57 -0.85
C CYS A 24 21.66 2.00 -0.69
N ALA A 25 20.75 2.94 -0.92
CA ALA A 25 21.01 4.37 -0.81
C ALA A 25 20.56 4.98 0.55
N VAL A 26 20.23 4.14 1.56
CA VAL A 26 19.69 4.56 2.85
C VAL A 26 20.74 4.38 3.93
N ILE A 27 21.02 5.44 4.67
CA ILE A 27 22.11 5.52 5.63
C ILE A 27 21.55 5.90 7.01
N LYS A 28 21.91 5.14 8.03
CA LYS A 28 21.67 5.50 9.43
C LYS A 28 22.87 6.28 9.97
N ALA A 29 22.61 7.27 10.83
CA ALA A 29 23.63 8.21 11.33
C ALA A 29 24.88 7.57 11.95
N ASN A 30 24.76 6.36 12.51
CA ASN A 30 25.85 5.63 13.13
C ASN A 30 26.67 4.76 12.16
N GLN A 31 26.28 4.67 10.88
CA GLN A 31 26.96 3.86 9.87
C GLN A 31 28.10 4.61 9.16
N ILE A 32 28.09 5.93 9.22
CA ILE A 32 29.14 6.79 8.66
C ILE A 32 29.59 7.77 9.75
N SER A 33 30.89 8.05 9.84
CA SER A 33 31.43 8.98 10.82
C SER A 33 30.81 10.37 10.69
N ARG A 34 30.75 11.10 11.81
CA ARG A 34 30.18 12.45 11.84
C ARG A 34 30.82 13.38 10.80
N THR A 35 32.15 13.32 10.70
CA THR A 35 32.91 14.20 9.80
C THR A 35 32.56 13.96 8.33
N HIS A 36 32.49 12.69 7.90
CA HIS A 36 32.14 12.35 6.53
C HIS A 36 30.68 12.70 6.23
N LYS A 37 29.77 12.42 7.16
CA LYS A 37 28.34 12.76 7.06
C LYS A 37 28.13 14.27 6.88
N GLU A 38 28.73 15.11 7.74
CA GLU A 38 28.59 16.56 7.63
C GLU A 38 29.14 17.10 6.31
N ARG A 39 30.24 16.49 5.82
CA ARG A 39 30.83 16.85 4.52
C ARG A 39 29.94 16.47 3.35
N LEU A 40 29.39 15.24 3.36
CA LEU A 40 28.46 14.75 2.33
C LEU A 40 27.18 15.56 2.30
N LEU A 41 26.60 15.89 3.46
CA LEU A 41 25.42 16.76 3.59
C LEU A 41 25.67 18.14 2.99
N ARG A 42 26.78 18.79 3.40
CA ARG A 42 27.14 20.16 2.94
C ARG A 42 27.31 20.23 1.42
N ASN A 43 27.81 19.14 0.81
CA ASN A 43 28.04 19.05 -0.63
C ASN A 43 26.87 18.40 -1.40
N GLY A 44 25.73 18.10 -0.75
CA GLY A 44 24.50 17.63 -1.42
C GLY A 44 24.53 16.17 -1.88
N PHE A 45 25.48 15.34 -1.43
CA PHE A 45 25.58 13.91 -1.78
C PHE A 45 24.68 13.01 -0.94
N ILE A 46 24.22 13.50 0.21
CA ILE A 46 23.19 12.88 1.01
C ILE A 46 22.17 13.92 1.48
N GLN A 47 20.93 13.48 1.71
CA GLN A 47 19.83 14.32 2.22
C GLN A 47 19.23 13.66 3.46
N GLU A 48 18.97 14.45 4.51
CA GLU A 48 18.28 13.97 5.70
C GLU A 48 16.79 13.76 5.41
N VAL A 49 16.28 12.56 5.69
CA VAL A 49 14.86 12.23 5.57
C VAL A 49 14.12 12.57 6.87
N ILE A 50 14.64 12.06 7.95
CA ILE A 50 14.26 12.36 9.34
C ILE A 50 15.52 12.30 10.20
N LYS A 51 15.47 12.84 11.41
CA LYS A 51 16.63 12.89 12.31
C LYS A 51 17.35 11.54 12.40
N GLY A 52 18.60 11.54 11.96
CA GLY A 52 19.48 10.37 12.01
C GLY A 52 19.31 9.37 10.86
N TRP A 53 18.55 9.70 9.83
CA TRP A 53 18.34 8.89 8.64
C TRP A 53 18.51 9.70 7.38
N TYR A 54 19.29 9.20 6.45
CA TYR A 54 19.69 9.88 5.23
C TYR A 54 19.48 8.99 4.03
N ILE A 55 19.27 9.62 2.87
CA ILE A 55 19.33 8.96 1.56
C ILE A 55 20.43 9.60 0.74
N THR A 56 20.96 8.88 -0.23
CA THR A 56 21.86 9.46 -1.22
C THR A 56 21.09 10.41 -2.13
N SER A 57 21.74 11.50 -2.50
CA SER A 57 21.21 12.51 -3.40
C SER A 57 22.28 12.95 -4.40
N ARG A 58 21.87 13.67 -5.44
CA ARG A 58 22.78 14.23 -6.45
C ARG A 58 22.97 15.71 -6.16
N PRO A 59 24.22 16.19 -6.02
CA PRO A 59 24.49 17.60 -5.72
C PRO A 59 23.97 18.55 -6.80
N ASP A 60 23.94 18.09 -8.07
CA ASP A 60 23.50 18.89 -9.21
C ASP A 60 21.98 18.78 -9.50
N SER A 61 21.22 18.13 -8.61
CA SER A 61 19.77 18.02 -8.79
C SER A 61 19.11 19.41 -8.73
N PRO A 62 18.16 19.70 -9.63
CA PRO A 62 17.39 20.94 -9.57
C PRO A 62 16.69 21.10 -8.22
N LYS A 63 16.51 22.34 -7.79
CA LYS A 63 15.75 22.60 -6.55
C LYS A 63 14.33 22.05 -6.67
N GLY A 64 13.94 21.17 -5.75
CA GLY A 64 12.63 20.50 -5.76
C GLY A 64 12.62 19.15 -6.50
N ASP A 65 13.76 18.66 -6.99
CA ASP A 65 13.84 17.30 -7.54
C ASP A 65 13.51 16.25 -6.46
N THR A 66 12.50 15.45 -6.75
CA THR A 66 11.98 14.42 -5.87
C THR A 66 12.46 13.01 -6.23
N THR A 67 13.20 12.88 -7.31
CA THR A 67 13.58 11.58 -7.92
C THR A 67 14.31 10.67 -6.94
N SER A 68 15.32 11.20 -6.25
CA SER A 68 16.10 10.43 -5.28
C SER A 68 15.24 9.90 -4.13
N TRP A 69 14.27 10.69 -3.68
CA TRP A 69 13.35 10.28 -2.62
C TRP A 69 12.40 9.17 -3.08
N TYR A 70 11.68 9.37 -4.17
CA TYR A 70 10.71 8.39 -4.65
C TYR A 70 11.37 7.06 -5.07
N ALA A 71 12.57 7.10 -5.60
CA ALA A 71 13.36 5.90 -5.90
C ALA A 71 13.81 5.16 -4.63
N SER A 72 14.04 5.87 -3.53
CA SER A 72 14.54 5.29 -2.27
C SER A 72 13.44 4.97 -1.26
N PHE A 73 12.20 5.42 -1.47
CA PHE A 73 11.13 5.40 -0.47
C PHE A 73 10.87 4.01 0.12
N TRP A 74 10.64 3.01 -0.72
CA TRP A 74 10.30 1.67 -0.26
C TRP A 74 11.46 1.01 0.50
N LYS A 75 12.70 1.22 0.03
CA LYS A 75 13.89 0.74 0.74
C LYS A 75 14.08 1.47 2.07
N PHE A 76 13.87 2.78 2.08
CA PHE A 76 13.88 3.56 3.33
C PHE A 76 12.83 3.04 4.31
N ALA A 77 11.59 2.85 3.86
CA ALA A 77 10.50 2.36 4.70
C ALA A 77 10.84 1.00 5.32
N SER A 78 11.32 0.05 4.52
CA SER A 78 11.73 -1.27 4.98
C SER A 78 12.80 -1.20 6.07
N ILE A 79 13.93 -0.51 5.80
CA ILE A 79 15.06 -0.43 6.73
C ILE A 79 14.67 0.32 8.01
N TYR A 80 13.92 1.42 7.87
CA TYR A 80 13.45 2.21 9.00
C TYR A 80 12.50 1.42 9.91
N LEU A 81 11.51 0.74 9.33
CA LEU A 81 10.52 -0.03 10.07
C LEU A 81 11.13 -1.25 10.74
N ASN A 82 12.06 -1.94 10.06
CA ASN A 82 12.83 -3.04 10.64
C ASN A 82 13.70 -2.57 11.81
N SER A 83 14.35 -1.40 11.69
CA SER A 83 15.11 -0.82 12.78
C SER A 83 14.25 -0.43 13.99
N ARG A 84 13.00 -0.02 13.77
CA ARG A 84 12.08 0.44 14.82
C ARG A 84 11.30 -0.69 15.48
N PHE A 85 10.81 -1.64 14.72
CA PHE A 85 9.87 -2.67 15.18
C PHE A 85 10.43 -4.10 15.08
N GLY A 86 11.62 -4.30 14.50
CA GLY A 86 12.16 -5.62 14.16
C GLY A 86 11.27 -6.29 13.11
N GLN A 87 10.85 -7.52 13.37
CA GLN A 87 9.94 -8.26 12.50
C GLN A 87 8.45 -8.09 12.90
N ASN A 88 8.14 -7.24 13.90
CA ASN A 88 6.80 -7.10 14.45
C ASN A 88 6.05 -5.91 13.83
N TRP A 89 5.97 -5.88 12.53
CA TRP A 89 5.21 -4.89 11.78
C TRP A 89 4.73 -5.45 10.44
N SER A 90 3.72 -4.83 9.88
CA SER A 90 3.28 -5.07 8.49
C SER A 90 2.69 -3.78 7.90
N LEU A 91 2.68 -3.69 6.58
CA LEU A 91 1.85 -2.68 5.91
C LEU A 91 0.37 -2.94 6.18
N SER A 92 -0.50 -1.95 5.93
CA SER A 92 -1.95 -2.15 5.99
C SER A 92 -2.40 -3.21 4.96
N PRO A 93 -3.57 -3.85 5.15
CA PRO A 93 -4.10 -4.80 4.17
C PRO A 93 -4.20 -4.20 2.76
N ASP A 94 -4.75 -3.00 2.64
CA ASP A 94 -4.91 -2.32 1.35
C ASP A 94 -3.57 -2.07 0.66
N GLN A 95 -2.57 -1.57 1.41
CA GLN A 95 -1.24 -1.35 0.87
C GLN A 95 -0.55 -2.67 0.51
N SER A 96 -0.78 -3.72 1.29
CA SER A 96 -0.27 -5.06 1.00
C SER A 96 -0.81 -5.60 -0.32
N LEU A 97 -2.10 -5.42 -0.57
CA LEU A 97 -2.74 -5.83 -1.83
C LEU A 97 -2.20 -5.02 -3.02
N GLN A 98 -1.96 -3.72 -2.86
CA GLN A 98 -1.32 -2.91 -3.89
C GLN A 98 0.07 -3.44 -4.24
N ILE A 99 0.87 -3.80 -3.22
CA ILE A 99 2.19 -4.42 -3.41
C ILE A 99 2.08 -5.76 -4.15
N HIS A 100 1.11 -6.62 -3.80
CA HIS A 100 0.84 -7.87 -4.53
C HIS A 100 0.50 -7.62 -6.00
N ALA A 101 -0.32 -6.60 -6.28
CA ALA A 101 -0.68 -6.19 -7.63
C ALA A 101 0.48 -5.58 -8.45
N GLY A 102 1.67 -5.41 -7.85
CA GLY A 102 2.82 -4.76 -8.48
C GLY A 102 2.78 -3.23 -8.41
N ASN A 103 1.80 -2.65 -7.75
CA ASN A 103 1.69 -1.20 -7.59
C ASN A 103 2.72 -0.71 -6.56
N ARG A 104 3.69 0.08 -7.03
CA ARG A 104 4.76 0.68 -6.23
C ARG A 104 4.63 2.20 -6.12
N ILE A 105 3.47 2.74 -6.42
CA ILE A 105 3.22 4.18 -6.23
C ILE A 105 3.41 4.52 -4.76
N VAL A 106 4.24 5.53 -4.49
CA VAL A 106 4.49 6.00 -3.14
C VAL A 106 3.24 6.72 -2.61
N PRO A 107 2.64 6.25 -1.51
CA PRO A 107 1.47 6.89 -0.95
C PRO A 107 1.85 8.20 -0.23
N LYS A 108 0.94 9.16 -0.17
CA LYS A 108 1.13 10.36 0.67
C LYS A 108 1.29 9.99 2.16
N GLN A 109 0.56 8.95 2.60
CA GLN A 109 0.70 8.41 3.95
C GLN A 109 0.76 6.89 3.88
N LEU A 110 1.90 6.33 4.31
CA LEU A 110 2.09 4.90 4.43
C LEU A 110 1.53 4.43 5.78
N LEU A 111 0.51 3.57 5.74
CA LEU A 111 -0.09 2.96 6.92
C LEU A 111 0.66 1.69 7.32
N VAL A 112 1.19 1.69 8.53
CA VAL A 112 1.94 0.56 9.11
C VAL A 112 1.24 0.09 10.37
N ARG A 113 1.11 -1.20 10.55
CA ARG A 113 0.55 -1.85 11.74
C ARG A 113 1.67 -2.48 12.57
N SER A 114 1.66 -2.25 13.87
CA SER A 114 2.58 -2.89 14.81
C SER A 114 1.99 -2.91 16.22
N PRO A 115 2.19 -3.99 17.02
CA PRO A 115 1.84 -3.98 18.45
C PRO A 115 2.62 -2.91 19.23
N LYS A 116 3.79 -2.50 18.71
CA LYS A 116 4.64 -1.43 19.27
C LYS A 116 4.39 -0.06 18.62
N GLY A 117 3.36 0.07 17.79
CA GLY A 117 2.96 1.34 17.18
C GLY A 117 2.60 2.40 18.23
N THR A 118 2.75 3.65 17.87
CA THR A 118 2.52 4.80 18.77
C THR A 118 1.35 5.67 18.35
N ASN A 119 0.68 5.33 17.23
CA ASN A 119 -0.38 6.10 16.59
C ASN A 119 0.06 7.52 16.18
N ASN A 120 1.34 7.67 15.87
CA ASN A 120 1.92 8.94 15.49
C ASN A 120 2.20 9.00 13.99
N VAL A 121 2.02 10.19 13.43
CA VAL A 121 2.43 10.52 12.07
C VAL A 121 3.90 10.94 12.09
N ILE A 122 4.70 10.31 11.25
CA ILE A 122 6.10 10.65 11.02
C ILE A 122 6.19 11.30 9.66
N ASN A 123 6.40 12.60 9.63
CA ASN A 123 6.57 13.34 8.39
C ASN A 123 7.92 13.01 7.77
N LEU A 124 7.92 12.80 6.47
CA LEU A 124 9.09 12.51 5.64
C LEU A 124 9.27 13.61 4.59
N LEU A 125 10.10 13.37 3.59
CA LEU A 125 10.33 14.33 2.51
C LEU A 125 9.11 14.46 1.59
N PHE A 126 8.96 15.61 0.95
CA PHE A 126 7.99 15.89 -0.11
C PHE A 126 6.55 15.49 0.23
N ASP A 127 6.07 15.94 1.40
CA ASP A 127 4.71 15.72 1.90
C ASP A 127 4.29 14.24 2.01
N THR A 128 5.27 13.33 2.07
CA THR A 128 5.02 11.94 2.41
C THR A 128 5.10 11.72 3.93
N SER A 129 4.47 10.67 4.43
CA SER A 129 4.47 10.36 5.85
C SER A 129 4.28 8.86 6.12
N ILE A 130 4.65 8.43 7.31
CA ILE A 130 4.32 7.11 7.85
C ILE A 130 3.40 7.32 9.06
N LEU A 131 2.26 6.61 9.09
CA LEU A 131 1.42 6.48 10.28
C LEU A 131 1.58 5.08 10.84
N ASP A 132 2.16 4.97 12.03
CA ASP A 132 2.28 3.71 12.74
C ASP A 132 1.07 3.48 13.66
N VAL A 133 0.21 2.56 13.28
CA VAL A 133 -0.99 2.22 14.05
C VAL A 133 -0.65 1.12 15.06
N LYS A 134 -0.95 1.39 16.34
CA LYS A 134 -0.82 0.40 17.42
C LYS A 134 -1.93 -0.62 17.31
N THR A 135 -1.63 -1.79 16.76
CA THR A 135 -2.59 -2.89 16.63
C THR A 135 -1.84 -4.21 16.48
N ASN A 136 -2.52 -5.31 16.76
CA ASN A 136 -1.96 -6.61 16.50
C ASN A 136 -1.78 -6.83 14.99
N ILE A 137 -0.71 -7.48 14.63
CA ILE A 137 -0.46 -7.98 13.27
C ILE A 137 -0.93 -9.43 13.17
N PRO A 138 -1.23 -9.93 11.97
CA PRO A 138 -1.57 -11.33 11.78
C PRO A 138 -0.44 -12.26 12.21
N GLU A 139 -0.76 -13.54 12.39
CA GLU A 139 0.23 -14.59 12.58
C GLU A 139 1.23 -14.64 11.43
N LYS A 140 2.42 -15.16 11.69
CA LYS A 140 3.53 -15.18 10.71
C LYS A 140 3.17 -15.87 9.38
N ASN A 141 2.32 -16.89 9.41
CA ASN A 141 1.84 -17.60 8.22
C ASN A 141 0.92 -16.75 7.33
N ASN A 142 0.42 -15.64 7.85
CA ASN A 142 -0.42 -14.66 7.15
C ASN A 142 0.33 -13.40 6.76
N ILE A 143 1.66 -13.39 6.97
CA ILE A 143 2.57 -12.30 6.56
C ILE A 143 3.59 -12.87 5.58
N GLN A 144 3.87 -12.12 4.54
CA GLN A 144 4.91 -12.40 3.55
C GLN A 144 5.91 -11.25 3.51
N SER A 145 7.12 -11.53 3.06
CA SER A 145 8.12 -10.49 2.78
C SER A 145 8.30 -10.36 1.27
N ILE A 146 8.00 -9.18 0.74
CA ILE A 146 8.26 -8.82 -0.66
C ILE A 146 9.12 -7.56 -0.65
N ASP A 147 10.28 -7.58 -1.31
CA ASP A 147 11.25 -6.49 -1.34
C ASP A 147 11.59 -5.97 0.08
N GLU A 148 11.75 -6.90 1.04
CA GLU A 148 11.98 -6.62 2.46
C GLU A 148 10.84 -5.88 3.19
N LEU A 149 9.68 -5.75 2.56
CA LEU A 149 8.47 -5.21 3.18
C LEU A 149 7.65 -6.34 3.76
N ASN A 150 7.24 -6.22 5.01
CA ASN A 150 6.31 -7.16 5.63
C ASN A 150 4.89 -6.78 5.22
N ILE A 151 4.25 -7.65 4.46
CA ILE A 151 2.90 -7.46 3.93
C ILE A 151 2.00 -8.63 4.31
N TYR A 152 0.70 -8.41 4.29
CA TYR A 152 -0.28 -9.49 4.44
C TYR A 152 -0.15 -10.50 3.29
N SER A 153 -0.36 -11.81 3.56
CA SER A 153 -0.56 -12.76 2.47
C SER A 153 -1.75 -12.32 1.61
N LEU A 154 -1.78 -12.73 0.36
CA LEU A 154 -2.81 -12.30 -0.58
C LEU A 154 -4.22 -12.61 -0.06
N GLU A 155 -4.45 -13.83 0.45
CA GLU A 155 -5.71 -14.29 1.00
C GLU A 155 -6.12 -13.47 2.22
N HIS A 156 -5.19 -13.32 3.17
CA HIS A 156 -5.47 -12.57 4.39
C HIS A 156 -5.64 -11.08 4.12
N GLY A 157 -4.93 -10.52 3.16
CA GLY A 157 -5.10 -9.15 2.67
C GLY A 157 -6.52 -8.90 2.15
N LEU A 158 -7.06 -9.79 1.30
CA LEU A 158 -8.42 -9.69 0.76
C LEU A 158 -9.50 -9.85 1.83
N ILE A 159 -9.25 -10.64 2.87
CA ILE A 159 -10.18 -10.77 4.01
C ILE A 159 -10.14 -9.51 4.88
N ALA A 160 -8.96 -8.97 5.12
CA ALA A 160 -8.74 -7.87 6.06
C ALA A 160 -8.88 -6.46 5.45
N CYS A 161 -8.95 -6.33 4.12
CA CYS A 161 -9.11 -5.03 3.47
C CYS A 161 -10.52 -4.46 3.67
N GLY A 162 -10.61 -3.14 3.62
CA GLY A 162 -11.88 -2.43 3.63
C GLY A 162 -12.74 -2.75 2.39
N ALA A 163 -14.06 -2.60 2.50
CA ALA A 163 -14.94 -2.77 1.36
C ALA A 163 -14.67 -1.72 0.25
N ASP A 164 -14.23 -0.53 0.66
CA ASP A 164 -13.86 0.57 -0.22
C ASP A 164 -12.58 0.34 -1.02
N PHE A 165 -11.77 -0.68 -0.67
CA PHE A 165 -10.58 -1.04 -1.46
C PHE A 165 -10.92 -1.34 -2.93
N PHE A 166 -12.02 -2.04 -3.17
CA PHE A 166 -12.45 -2.46 -4.50
C PHE A 166 -12.90 -1.28 -5.39
N THR A 167 -13.46 -0.26 -4.78
CA THR A 167 -13.87 0.97 -5.50
C THR A 167 -12.74 1.98 -5.64
N ARG A 168 -11.86 2.07 -4.63
CA ARG A 168 -10.71 3.00 -4.65
C ARG A 168 -9.55 2.52 -5.53
N TYR A 169 -9.33 1.20 -5.56
CA TYR A 169 -8.22 0.57 -6.28
C TYR A 169 -8.69 -0.61 -7.16
N PRO A 170 -9.65 -0.36 -8.08
CA PRO A 170 -10.31 -1.44 -8.81
C PRO A 170 -9.36 -2.27 -9.67
N THR A 171 -8.32 -1.66 -10.23
CA THR A 171 -7.30 -2.36 -11.03
C THR A 171 -6.46 -3.29 -10.15
N ASP A 172 -5.98 -2.81 -9.01
CA ASP A 172 -5.18 -3.60 -8.08
C ASP A 172 -6.01 -4.75 -7.50
N ALA A 173 -7.28 -4.48 -7.15
CA ALA A 173 -8.20 -5.51 -6.67
C ALA A 173 -8.42 -6.62 -7.70
N ARG A 174 -8.70 -6.28 -8.97
CA ARG A 174 -8.86 -7.26 -10.05
C ARG A 174 -7.58 -8.05 -10.30
N THR A 175 -6.42 -7.40 -10.25
CA THR A 175 -5.12 -8.06 -10.38
C THR A 175 -4.92 -9.08 -9.25
N CYS A 176 -5.18 -8.70 -8.01
CA CYS A 176 -5.11 -9.61 -6.86
C CYS A 176 -6.03 -10.82 -7.01
N LEU A 177 -7.29 -10.59 -7.41
CA LEU A 177 -8.26 -11.67 -7.63
C LEU A 177 -7.82 -12.62 -8.75
N ALA A 178 -7.25 -12.10 -9.84
CA ALA A 178 -6.77 -12.92 -10.97
C ALA A 178 -5.56 -13.79 -10.62
N MET A 179 -4.87 -13.54 -9.51
CA MET A 179 -3.75 -14.36 -9.04
C MET A 179 -4.20 -15.70 -8.44
N PHE A 180 -5.49 -15.83 -8.07
CA PHE A 180 -6.00 -17.07 -7.49
C PHE A 180 -6.25 -18.15 -8.56
N LYS A 181 -5.65 -19.32 -8.33
CA LYS A 181 -5.86 -20.51 -9.17
C LYS A 181 -6.92 -21.45 -8.59
N ASP A 182 -7.04 -21.50 -7.28
CA ASP A 182 -8.02 -22.28 -6.54
C ASP A 182 -8.48 -21.56 -5.27
N ALA A 183 -9.61 -21.98 -4.70
CA ALA A 183 -10.22 -21.35 -3.54
C ALA A 183 -9.72 -21.88 -2.20
N SER A 184 -8.94 -22.96 -2.16
CA SER A 184 -8.70 -23.75 -0.95
C SER A 184 -8.15 -22.95 0.22
N GLN A 185 -7.08 -22.17 -0.01
CA GLN A 185 -6.45 -21.35 1.05
C GLN A 185 -7.34 -20.20 1.50
N LEU A 186 -8.04 -19.57 0.56
CA LEU A 186 -8.99 -18.50 0.86
C LEU A 186 -10.18 -19.04 1.67
N LEU A 187 -10.75 -20.17 1.25
CA LEU A 187 -11.85 -20.82 1.95
C LEU A 187 -11.48 -21.25 3.36
N ALA A 188 -10.30 -21.84 3.56
CA ALA A 188 -9.83 -22.21 4.89
C ALA A 188 -9.87 -21.01 5.85
N LYS A 189 -9.39 -19.84 5.39
CA LYS A 189 -9.39 -18.62 6.21
C LYS A 189 -10.79 -18.01 6.40
N LEU A 190 -11.65 -18.10 5.40
CA LEU A 190 -13.04 -17.63 5.49
C LEU A 190 -13.85 -18.46 6.50
N LEU A 191 -13.63 -19.76 6.52
CA LEU A 191 -14.30 -20.69 7.46
C LEU A 191 -13.81 -20.52 8.88
N ASP A 192 -12.49 -20.38 9.09
CA ASP A 192 -11.86 -20.21 10.39
C ASP A 192 -12.40 -18.98 11.13
N GLY A 193 -12.60 -17.88 10.45
CA GLY A 193 -13.15 -16.65 11.00
C GLY A 193 -14.67 -16.48 10.92
N GLY A 194 -15.41 -17.40 10.27
CA GLY A 194 -16.86 -17.28 10.07
C GLY A 194 -17.25 -16.06 9.22
N HIS A 195 -16.41 -15.66 8.29
CA HIS A 195 -16.50 -14.39 7.54
C HIS A 195 -17.56 -14.39 6.43
N SER A 196 -18.85 -14.62 6.74
CA SER A 196 -19.93 -14.73 5.74
C SER A 196 -20.11 -13.48 4.86
N ALA A 197 -20.07 -12.28 5.45
CA ALA A 197 -20.18 -11.03 4.69
C ALA A 197 -18.98 -10.80 3.75
N ILE A 198 -17.78 -11.16 4.20
CA ILE A 198 -16.56 -11.07 3.38
C ILE A 198 -16.60 -12.10 2.27
N ALA A 199 -17.05 -13.32 2.57
CA ALA A 199 -17.25 -14.37 1.57
C ALA A 199 -18.22 -13.95 0.46
N GLY A 200 -19.35 -13.31 0.82
CA GLY A 200 -20.29 -12.76 -0.17
C GLY A 200 -19.69 -11.66 -1.03
N ARG A 201 -18.90 -10.77 -0.44
CA ARG A 201 -18.16 -9.73 -1.16
C ARG A 201 -17.13 -10.32 -2.12
N LEU A 202 -16.35 -11.30 -1.68
CA LEU A 202 -15.33 -11.94 -2.52
C LEU A 202 -15.95 -12.77 -3.63
N ALA A 203 -17.07 -13.47 -3.37
CA ALA A 203 -17.81 -14.19 -4.41
C ALA A 203 -18.27 -13.23 -5.51
N GLY A 204 -18.90 -12.11 -5.16
CA GLY A 204 -19.28 -11.07 -6.12
C GLY A 204 -18.09 -10.50 -6.87
N ALA A 205 -16.97 -10.27 -6.18
CA ALA A 205 -15.75 -9.78 -6.81
C ALA A 205 -15.17 -10.78 -7.84
N PHE A 206 -15.14 -12.08 -7.51
CA PHE A 206 -14.69 -13.12 -8.45
C PHE A 206 -15.64 -13.23 -9.65
N ARG A 207 -16.95 -13.11 -9.45
CA ARG A 207 -17.93 -13.11 -10.55
C ARG A 207 -17.75 -11.89 -11.46
N ASN A 208 -17.46 -10.72 -10.89
CA ASN A 208 -17.20 -9.50 -11.67
C ASN A 208 -16.01 -9.64 -12.62
N ILE A 209 -14.97 -10.40 -12.23
CA ILE A 209 -13.82 -10.68 -13.10
C ILE A 209 -14.01 -11.89 -14.02
N GLY A 210 -15.21 -12.48 -14.05
CA GLY A 210 -15.54 -13.66 -14.89
C GLY A 210 -15.12 -15.00 -14.32
N ASN A 211 -14.68 -15.07 -13.05
CA ASN A 211 -14.33 -16.33 -12.38
C ASN A 211 -15.52 -16.90 -11.61
N GLU A 212 -16.54 -17.32 -12.35
CA GLU A 212 -17.78 -17.86 -11.79
C GLU A 212 -17.54 -19.12 -10.95
N LYS A 213 -16.63 -19.98 -11.39
CA LYS A 213 -16.29 -21.21 -10.65
C LYS A 213 -15.82 -20.91 -9.23
N MET A 214 -14.93 -19.94 -9.07
CA MET A 214 -14.42 -19.52 -7.77
C MET A 214 -15.53 -18.91 -6.90
N ALA A 215 -16.39 -18.08 -7.49
CA ALA A 215 -17.52 -17.48 -6.79
C ALA A 215 -18.50 -18.54 -6.27
N ASP A 216 -18.88 -19.49 -7.12
CA ASP A 216 -19.81 -20.58 -6.75
C ASP A 216 -19.22 -21.50 -5.69
N GLU A 217 -17.93 -21.82 -5.78
CA GLU A 217 -17.22 -22.64 -4.81
C GLU A 217 -17.21 -21.97 -3.42
N ILE A 218 -16.94 -20.67 -3.35
CA ILE A 218 -16.99 -19.90 -2.10
C ILE A 218 -18.40 -19.96 -1.49
N ILE A 219 -19.43 -19.65 -2.27
CA ILE A 219 -20.81 -19.63 -1.78
C ILE A 219 -21.24 -21.03 -1.31
N LYS A 220 -20.99 -22.04 -2.13
CA LYS A 220 -21.38 -23.44 -1.83
C LYS A 220 -20.72 -23.93 -0.55
N THR A 221 -19.41 -23.73 -0.42
CA THR A 221 -18.64 -24.23 0.73
C THR A 221 -19.08 -23.54 2.01
N MET A 222 -19.20 -22.21 2.00
CA MET A 222 -19.65 -21.45 3.18
C MET A 222 -21.08 -21.83 3.60
N LYS A 223 -22.01 -21.99 2.64
CA LYS A 223 -23.38 -22.44 2.93
C LYS A 223 -23.41 -23.86 3.48
N SER A 224 -22.58 -24.78 2.93
CA SER A 224 -22.47 -26.15 3.44
C SER A 224 -21.93 -26.20 4.88
N ALA A 225 -21.12 -25.21 5.26
CA ALA A 225 -20.65 -25.04 6.64
C ALA A 225 -21.65 -24.31 7.56
N GLY A 226 -22.87 -24.00 7.07
CA GLY A 226 -23.94 -23.39 7.86
C GLY A 226 -23.96 -21.87 7.89
N TYR A 227 -23.14 -21.20 7.08
CA TYR A 227 -23.11 -19.73 7.03
C TYR A 227 -24.12 -19.19 5.99
N ASP A 228 -24.88 -18.16 6.37
CA ASP A 228 -25.70 -17.39 5.41
C ASP A 228 -24.81 -16.42 4.64
N VAL A 229 -24.61 -16.68 3.34
CA VAL A 229 -23.78 -15.87 2.47
C VAL A 229 -24.64 -15.18 1.44
N ARG A 230 -24.60 -13.85 1.45
CA ARG A 230 -25.24 -12.99 0.43
C ARG A 230 -24.16 -12.44 -0.49
N GLU A 231 -24.24 -12.84 -1.76
CA GLU A 231 -23.34 -12.37 -2.80
C GLU A 231 -23.55 -10.87 -3.03
N ASN A 232 -22.46 -10.13 -3.20
CA ASN A 232 -22.45 -8.71 -3.36
C ASN A 232 -21.24 -8.27 -4.17
N ASP A 233 -21.44 -7.59 -5.30
CA ASP A 233 -20.34 -7.04 -6.10
C ASP A 233 -19.76 -5.80 -5.42
N PRO A 234 -18.48 -5.83 -4.98
CA PRO A 234 -17.86 -4.68 -4.32
C PRO A 234 -17.35 -3.61 -5.29
N PHE A 235 -17.33 -3.88 -6.60
CA PHE A 235 -16.91 -2.92 -7.61
C PHE A 235 -18.05 -1.97 -8.03
N GLU A 236 -19.28 -2.30 -7.69
CA GLU A 236 -20.42 -1.43 -7.95
C GLU A 236 -20.49 -0.32 -6.93
N ASP A 237 -20.61 0.91 -7.41
CA ASP A 237 -20.97 2.07 -6.59
C ASP A 237 -22.41 1.91 -6.10
N LYS A 238 -22.58 1.41 -4.90
CA LYS A 238 -23.90 1.37 -4.26
C LYS A 238 -24.30 2.77 -3.87
N LEU A 239 -25.43 3.22 -4.41
CA LEU A 239 -26.14 4.34 -3.82
C LEU A 239 -26.42 4.01 -2.34
N PRO A 240 -26.19 4.93 -1.40
CA PRO A 240 -26.55 4.73 0.00
C PRO A 240 -27.99 4.18 0.10
N GLU A 241 -28.22 3.22 1.00
CA GLU A 241 -29.52 2.52 1.12
C GLU A 241 -30.73 3.48 1.25
N PHE A 242 -30.54 4.62 1.91
CA PHE A 242 -31.57 5.65 2.04
C PHE A 242 -31.96 6.28 0.69
N LEU A 243 -31.07 6.24 -0.33
CA LEU A 243 -31.40 6.70 -1.69
C LEU A 243 -32.12 5.65 -2.52
N ASN A 244 -32.12 4.40 -2.08
CA ASN A 244 -32.84 3.29 -2.72
C ASN A 244 -34.22 3.04 -2.10
N SER A 245 -34.55 3.69 -0.97
CA SER A 245 -35.87 3.58 -0.38
C SER A 245 -36.93 4.14 -1.33
N ARG A 246 -38.07 3.42 -1.44
CA ARG A 246 -39.20 3.83 -2.28
C ARG A 246 -39.94 5.08 -1.76
N GLU A 247 -39.55 5.60 -0.61
CA GLU A 247 -40.13 6.81 -0.06
C GLU A 247 -39.70 8.04 -0.84
N THR A 248 -40.61 8.59 -1.61
CA THR A 248 -40.46 9.76 -2.47
C THR A 248 -40.48 11.05 -1.66
N SER A 249 -39.58 11.23 -0.71
CA SER A 249 -39.38 12.56 -0.13
C SER A 249 -38.78 13.48 -1.23
N PRO A 250 -39.27 14.70 -1.39
CA PRO A 250 -38.73 15.68 -2.35
C PRO A 250 -37.23 15.93 -2.13
N TYR A 251 -36.73 15.81 -0.89
CA TYR A 251 -35.33 15.91 -0.54
C TYR A 251 -34.49 14.74 -1.08
N VAL A 252 -34.97 13.51 -0.96
CA VAL A 252 -34.29 12.30 -1.47
C VAL A 252 -34.16 12.36 -2.99
N ASN A 253 -35.20 12.81 -3.69
CA ASN A 253 -35.16 12.99 -5.13
C ASN A 253 -34.16 14.06 -5.57
N ARG A 254 -34.04 15.18 -4.85
CA ARG A 254 -33.02 16.20 -5.12
C ARG A 254 -31.61 15.66 -4.93
N ILE A 255 -31.37 14.90 -3.88
CA ILE A 255 -30.07 14.27 -3.62
C ILE A 255 -29.75 13.23 -4.70
N LYS A 256 -30.70 12.41 -5.15
CA LYS A 256 -30.54 11.47 -6.26
C LYS A 256 -30.15 12.17 -7.56
N ILE A 257 -30.84 13.25 -7.90
CA ILE A 257 -30.55 14.03 -9.12
C ILE A 257 -29.14 14.64 -9.02
N MET A 258 -28.78 15.24 -7.89
CA MET A 258 -27.49 15.87 -7.67
C MET A 258 -26.34 14.84 -7.74
N TRP A 259 -26.52 13.64 -7.18
CA TRP A 259 -25.57 12.54 -7.24
C TRP A 259 -25.37 12.02 -8.66
N THR A 260 -26.48 11.83 -9.39
CA THR A 260 -26.43 11.40 -10.80
C THR A 260 -25.74 12.44 -11.68
N GLN A 261 -25.99 13.73 -11.45
CA GLN A 261 -25.32 14.81 -12.17
C GLN A 261 -23.83 14.89 -11.86
N MET A 262 -23.43 14.79 -10.59
CA MET A 262 -22.00 14.74 -10.20
C MET A 262 -21.29 13.54 -10.82
N ARG A 263 -21.90 12.35 -10.79
CA ARG A 263 -21.35 11.14 -11.41
C ARG A 263 -21.16 11.32 -12.91
N GLN A 264 -22.16 11.89 -13.59
CA GLN A 264 -22.08 12.14 -15.03
C GLN A 264 -20.98 13.16 -15.38
N THR A 265 -20.82 14.19 -14.55
CA THR A 265 -19.77 15.20 -14.71
C THR A 265 -18.38 14.58 -14.54
N VAL A 266 -18.20 13.70 -13.54
CA VAL A 266 -16.94 12.97 -13.34
C VAL A 266 -16.65 12.05 -14.53
N ILE A 267 -17.62 11.28 -14.99
CA ILE A 267 -17.46 10.38 -16.16
C ILE A 267 -17.12 11.17 -17.44
N ASN A 268 -17.74 12.33 -17.65
CA ASN A 268 -17.52 13.15 -18.83
C ASN A 268 -16.16 13.89 -18.80
N ASN A 269 -15.67 14.24 -17.62
CA ASN A 269 -14.39 14.93 -17.45
C ASN A 269 -13.17 14.01 -17.44
N PHE A 270 -13.39 12.68 -17.29
CA PHE A 270 -12.37 11.67 -17.43
C PHE A 270 -12.77 10.67 -18.53
N PRO A 271 -12.63 11.03 -19.81
CA PRO A 271 -12.94 10.10 -20.89
C PRO A 271 -12.03 8.87 -20.78
N LYS A 272 -12.65 7.70 -21.00
CA LYS A 272 -11.92 6.42 -21.07
C LYS A 272 -10.74 6.59 -22.00
N SER A 273 -9.54 6.11 -21.59
CA SER A 273 -8.38 6.06 -22.43
C SER A 273 -8.72 5.45 -23.80
N PRO A 274 -8.21 5.99 -24.91
CA PRO A 274 -8.53 5.44 -26.23
C PRO A 274 -8.08 3.98 -26.29
N GLU A 275 -8.95 3.10 -26.76
CA GLU A 275 -8.61 1.72 -27.09
C GLU A 275 -7.45 1.73 -28.06
N ILE A 276 -6.35 1.10 -27.68
CA ILE A 276 -5.22 0.83 -28.57
C ILE A 276 -5.70 -0.28 -29.52
N THR A 277 -6.23 0.13 -30.65
CA THR A 277 -6.46 -0.79 -31.79
C THR A 277 -5.07 -1.19 -32.33
N LYS A 278 -4.84 -2.51 -32.33
CA LYS A 278 -3.70 -3.14 -32.97
C LYS A 278 -3.79 -2.98 -34.49
#